data_021bde579b48050b8125fef1c99c335c
#
_entry.id   021bde579b48050b8125fef1c99c335c
#
_cell.length_a   1.000
_cell.length_b   1.000
_cell.length_c   1.000
_cell.angle_alpha   90.00
_cell.angle_beta   90.00
_cell.angle_gamma   90.00
#
_symmetry.space_group_name_H-M   'P 1'
#
loop_
_entity.id
_entity.type
_entity.pdbx_description
1 polymer ?
#
loop_
_entity_poly.entity_id
_entity_poly.type
_entity_poly.pdbx_seq_one_letter_code
_entity_poly.pdbx_strand_id
1 'polypeptide(L)'
;MSAKAQDTGKSRQQIGKYQILSELGKGATGKVYLADDPFGKRQVAIKIVYPEALKSKEDGPLYKSMFLNEASLAGKLHHPHIVQIFDAVVEGEFSYIVMEYVEGGTLEKFCTPEGLLEPREVAEIVFKCVRALAFAQTLGLTHRDIKPGNILHKDGTDIKIADFGAAINKISDRTVITNVGSPAYMAPELVTGAAQASHLTDIYALGVVMYYMITARLPFSGANTMSVIYQIVNTEPDPPSAHCESLAPELDAIVMRALAKDPAKRFQSWDEFGQALTDTWKKDQKAEEKRDQSDTERFELARKLTFFKDFPENELWEVLKISKWAKFKPDTALIKEGDKGDSFFVLAGGYVAVTVGKKKISVLSAGDCFGEMSYLAHKDAPHRSATVTTTSDTIVIKIRAEDLRAASLTCRRLFDERFLNTLVERLEKANQQLAVMS
;
A
#
# COMPACT_ATOMS: atom_id res chain seq x y z
N MET A 1 37.26 17.37 38.63
CA MET A 1 35.86 17.54 39.09
C MET A 1 34.97 17.37 37.87
N SER A 2 34.38 16.21 37.76
CA SER A 2 33.63 15.76 36.59
C SER A 2 32.17 16.21 36.75
N ALA A 3 31.70 17.11 35.91
CA ALA A 3 30.30 17.49 35.85
C ALA A 3 29.53 16.41 35.07
N LYS A 4 28.81 15.59 35.80
CA LYS A 4 27.76 14.73 35.27
C LYS A 4 26.72 15.61 34.60
N ALA A 5 26.54 15.50 33.28
CA ALA A 5 25.37 16.02 32.58
C ALA A 5 24.13 15.31 33.17
N GLN A 6 23.38 16.01 33.97
CA GLN A 6 22.04 15.60 34.41
C GLN A 6 21.13 15.68 33.20
N ASP A 7 20.65 14.51 32.76
CA ASP A 7 19.51 14.37 31.89
C ASP A 7 18.28 14.92 32.64
N THR A 8 18.02 16.20 32.47
CA THR A 8 16.84 16.85 33.01
C THR A 8 15.65 16.45 32.11
N GLY A 9 14.87 15.49 32.58
CA GLY A 9 13.61 15.04 31.98
C GLY A 9 12.51 16.11 31.91
N LYS A 10 12.82 17.28 31.32
CA LYS A 10 11.81 18.21 30.85
C LYS A 10 11.36 17.73 29.49
N SER A 11 10.13 17.22 29.39
CA SER A 11 9.47 16.97 28.10
C SER A 11 9.62 18.22 27.24
N ARG A 12 10.26 18.10 26.07
CA ARG A 12 10.31 19.20 25.12
C ARG A 12 8.87 19.53 24.73
N GLN A 13 8.42 20.74 25.02
CA GLN A 13 7.08 21.17 24.65
C GLN A 13 6.94 21.45 23.14
N GLN A 14 8.07 21.60 22.43
CA GLN A 14 8.11 21.96 21.02
C GLN A 14 9.38 21.40 20.33
N ILE A 15 9.23 21.00 19.07
CA ILE A 15 10.30 20.61 18.16
C ILE A 15 10.12 21.41 16.86
N GLY A 16 11.07 22.31 16.55
CA GLY A 16 10.91 23.27 15.47
C GLY A 16 9.58 24.03 15.63
N LYS A 17 8.70 23.98 14.64
CA LYS A 17 7.37 24.60 14.66
C LYS A 17 6.27 23.73 15.29
N TYR A 18 6.55 22.47 15.61
CA TYR A 18 5.55 21.47 16.03
C TYR A 18 5.39 21.44 17.55
N GLN A 19 4.14 21.43 18.02
CA GLN A 19 3.80 21.33 19.45
C GLN A 19 3.64 19.87 19.83
N ILE A 20 4.46 19.38 20.78
CA ILE A 20 4.40 18.00 21.27
C ILE A 20 3.17 17.80 22.14
N LEU A 21 2.38 16.77 21.82
CA LEU A 21 1.20 16.36 22.58
C LEU A 21 1.53 15.21 23.53
N SER A 22 2.17 14.14 23.03
CA SER A 22 2.51 12.95 23.82
C SER A 22 3.66 12.18 23.18
N GLU A 23 4.32 11.31 23.96
CA GLU A 23 5.25 10.30 23.44
C GLU A 23 4.43 9.09 22.95
N LEU A 24 4.63 8.70 21.66
CA LEU A 24 3.99 7.54 21.06
C LEU A 24 4.78 6.26 21.28
N GLY A 25 6.12 6.37 21.35
CA GLY A 25 6.98 5.22 21.56
C GLY A 25 8.46 5.57 21.57
N LYS A 26 9.25 4.58 22.05
CA LYS A 26 10.71 4.64 22.10
C LYS A 26 11.27 3.40 21.42
N GLY A 27 12.02 3.59 20.35
CA GLY A 27 12.72 2.52 19.63
C GLY A 27 14.24 2.58 19.85
N ALA A 28 14.96 1.62 19.27
CA ALA A 28 16.42 1.55 19.31
C ALA A 28 17.08 2.79 18.65
N THR A 29 16.45 3.39 17.66
CA THR A 29 16.98 4.50 16.85
C THR A 29 16.51 5.87 17.31
N GLY A 30 15.58 5.97 18.27
CA GLY A 30 15.06 7.26 18.71
C GLY A 30 13.70 7.19 19.39
N LYS A 31 13.09 8.35 19.57
CA LYS A 31 11.77 8.52 20.16
C LYS A 31 10.78 9.05 19.13
N VAL A 32 9.53 8.59 19.22
CA VAL A 32 8.44 9.07 18.37
C VAL A 32 7.43 9.83 19.22
N TYR A 33 7.04 11.01 18.76
CA TYR A 33 6.08 11.87 19.44
C TYR A 33 4.88 12.16 18.55
N LEU A 34 3.71 12.25 19.15
CA LEU A 34 2.54 12.89 18.55
C LEU A 34 2.68 14.40 18.71
N ALA A 35 2.45 15.15 17.66
CA ALA A 35 2.53 16.60 17.67
C ALA A 35 1.47 17.25 16.77
N ASP A 36 1.14 18.52 17.06
CA ASP A 36 0.33 19.34 16.18
C ASP A 36 1.22 20.11 15.18
N ASP A 37 0.84 20.08 13.91
CA ASP A 37 1.37 20.94 12.85
C ASP A 37 0.46 22.20 12.74
N PRO A 38 0.89 23.34 13.26
CA PRO A 38 0.05 24.55 13.27
C PRO A 38 -0.22 25.10 11.86
N PHE A 39 0.65 24.85 10.90
CA PHE A 39 0.48 25.28 9.51
C PHE A 39 -0.35 24.31 8.69
N GLY A 40 -0.09 22.99 8.84
CA GLY A 40 -0.85 21.93 8.18
C GLY A 40 -2.22 21.67 8.78
N LYS A 41 -2.53 22.25 9.97
CA LYS A 41 -3.78 22.03 10.74
C LYS A 41 -4.10 20.54 10.88
N ARG A 42 -3.09 19.74 11.25
CA ARG A 42 -3.18 18.29 11.36
C ARG A 42 -2.27 17.79 12.47
N GLN A 43 -2.57 16.57 12.95
CA GLN A 43 -1.66 15.83 13.80
C GLN A 43 -0.59 15.13 12.95
N VAL A 44 0.62 15.06 13.48
CA VAL A 44 1.78 14.43 12.85
C VAL A 44 2.54 13.57 13.86
N ALA A 45 3.24 12.56 13.37
CA ALA A 45 4.21 11.83 14.16
C ALA A 45 5.62 12.41 13.89
N ILE A 46 6.40 12.64 14.95
CA ILE A 46 7.77 13.15 14.83
C ILE A 46 8.73 12.13 15.44
N LYS A 47 9.57 11.55 14.58
CA LYS A 47 10.64 10.64 14.98
C LYS A 47 11.94 11.41 15.17
N ILE A 48 12.45 11.48 16.41
CA ILE A 48 13.72 12.09 16.73
C ILE A 48 14.80 11.01 16.75
N VAL A 49 15.89 11.30 16.09
CA VAL A 49 17.09 10.44 16.03
C VAL A 49 18.28 11.22 16.57
N TYR A 50 19.12 10.58 17.37
CA TYR A 50 20.33 11.16 17.96
C TYR A 50 21.56 10.40 17.43
N PRO A 51 21.98 10.60 16.18
CA PRO A 51 23.09 9.86 15.60
C PRO A 51 24.42 10.35 16.18
N GLU A 52 25.26 9.42 16.61
CA GLU A 52 26.60 9.76 17.08
C GLU A 52 27.46 10.39 15.99
N ALA A 53 27.21 10.04 14.72
CA ALA A 53 27.87 10.64 13.58
C ALA A 53 27.75 12.17 13.52
N LEU A 54 26.65 12.76 14.00
CA LEU A 54 26.50 14.23 14.06
C LEU A 54 27.48 14.92 15.02
N LYS A 55 28.03 14.18 15.97
CA LYS A 55 29.05 14.70 16.92
C LYS A 55 30.44 14.76 16.31
N SER A 56 30.71 14.02 15.23
CA SER A 56 31.98 14.00 14.50
C SER A 56 32.07 15.19 13.54
N LYS A 57 33.23 15.88 13.54
CA LYS A 57 33.48 16.95 12.56
C LYS A 57 33.68 16.42 11.14
N GLU A 58 34.15 15.18 11.00
CA GLU A 58 34.42 14.53 9.72
C GLU A 58 33.16 13.87 9.14
N ASP A 59 32.44 13.10 9.97
CA ASP A 59 31.27 12.30 9.53
C ASP A 59 29.97 13.10 9.52
N GLY A 60 29.85 14.16 10.32
CA GLY A 60 28.63 14.93 10.48
C GLY A 60 28.07 15.51 9.17
N PRO A 61 28.89 16.18 8.32
CA PRO A 61 28.42 16.69 7.03
C PRO A 61 27.92 15.58 6.07
N LEU A 62 28.63 14.44 6.03
CA LEU A 62 28.27 13.28 5.24
C LEU A 62 26.94 12.69 5.71
N TYR A 63 26.79 12.45 7.02
CA TYR A 63 25.55 11.98 7.62
C TYR A 63 24.38 12.90 7.27
N LYS A 64 24.55 14.22 7.44
CA LYS A 64 23.51 15.20 7.12
C LYS A 64 23.06 15.10 5.66
N SER A 65 24.00 15.03 4.74
CA SER A 65 23.69 14.91 3.30
C SER A 65 22.94 13.62 2.99
N MET A 66 23.40 12.49 3.54
CA MET A 66 22.77 11.19 3.34
C MET A 66 21.36 11.15 3.94
N PHE A 67 21.20 11.60 5.18
CA PHE A 67 19.90 11.69 5.86
C PHE A 67 18.88 12.49 5.04
N LEU A 68 19.26 13.69 4.59
CA LEU A 68 18.35 14.55 3.83
C LEU A 68 18.03 13.98 2.44
N ASN A 69 19.01 13.36 1.75
CA ASN A 69 18.78 12.73 0.45
C ASN A 69 17.79 11.58 0.58
N GLU A 70 17.94 10.73 1.58
CA GLU A 70 17.09 9.57 1.80
C GLU A 70 15.68 9.98 2.23
N ALA A 71 15.58 10.96 3.13
CA ALA A 71 14.30 11.54 3.50
C ALA A 71 13.60 12.19 2.29
N SER A 72 14.34 12.81 1.38
CA SER A 72 13.81 13.34 0.12
C SER A 72 13.28 12.24 -0.79
N LEU A 73 13.96 11.09 -0.89
CA LEU A 73 13.47 9.95 -1.67
C LEU A 73 12.22 9.35 -1.03
N ALA A 74 12.23 9.11 0.29
CA ALA A 74 11.08 8.61 1.03
C ALA A 74 9.90 9.58 1.01
N GLY A 75 10.15 10.90 0.95
CA GLY A 75 9.12 11.92 0.77
C GLY A 75 8.37 11.84 -0.57
N LYS A 76 8.96 11.18 -1.59
CA LYS A 76 8.30 10.93 -2.89
C LYS A 76 7.37 9.71 -2.88
N LEU A 77 7.38 8.93 -1.80
CA LEU A 77 6.54 7.75 -1.64
C LEU A 77 5.08 8.16 -1.32
N HIS A 78 4.35 8.58 -2.34
CA HIS A 78 2.91 8.86 -2.22
C HIS A 78 2.12 7.58 -2.52
N HIS A 79 1.81 6.80 -1.50
CA HIS A 79 1.05 5.55 -1.63
C HIS A 79 0.13 5.37 -0.41
N PRO A 80 -1.13 4.90 -0.56
CA PRO A 80 -2.07 4.77 0.56
C PRO A 80 -1.57 3.84 1.67
N HIS A 81 -0.74 2.85 1.34
CA HIS A 81 -0.19 1.89 2.30
C HIS A 81 1.27 2.18 2.68
N ILE A 82 1.72 3.44 2.52
CA ILE A 82 3.01 3.93 3.02
C ILE A 82 2.75 5.18 3.86
N VAL A 83 3.43 5.28 4.99
CA VAL A 83 3.39 6.49 5.83
C VAL A 83 4.03 7.64 5.09
N GLN A 84 3.27 8.72 4.87
CA GLN A 84 3.76 9.89 4.18
C GLN A 84 4.76 10.66 5.04
N ILE A 85 5.93 10.97 4.50
CA ILE A 85 6.89 11.90 5.09
C ILE A 85 6.55 13.31 4.63
N PHE A 86 6.47 14.25 5.59
CA PHE A 86 6.16 15.65 5.33
C PHE A 86 7.37 16.55 5.40
N ASP A 87 8.33 16.23 6.28
CA ASP A 87 9.52 17.05 6.49
C ASP A 87 10.65 16.22 7.12
N ALA A 88 11.89 16.65 6.91
CA ALA A 88 13.07 16.06 7.56
C ALA A 88 14.11 17.15 7.83
N VAL A 89 14.54 17.22 9.06
CA VAL A 89 15.42 18.31 9.53
C VAL A 89 16.60 17.75 10.33
N VAL A 90 17.77 18.33 10.13
CA VAL A 90 18.92 18.13 11.00
C VAL A 90 19.17 19.43 11.78
N GLU A 91 19.04 19.37 13.10
CA GLU A 91 19.15 20.54 13.99
C GLU A 91 20.13 20.24 15.13
N GLY A 92 21.29 20.91 15.11
CA GLY A 92 22.34 20.70 16.11
C GLY A 92 22.81 19.24 16.16
N GLU A 93 22.63 18.59 17.31
CA GLU A 93 23.10 17.22 17.56
C GLU A 93 22.02 16.15 17.32
N PHE A 94 20.85 16.50 16.83
CA PHE A 94 19.77 15.56 16.51
C PHE A 94 19.18 15.82 15.14
N SER A 95 18.52 14.81 14.61
CA SER A 95 17.70 14.90 13.42
C SER A 95 16.28 14.47 13.72
N TYR A 96 15.32 14.97 12.97
CA TYR A 96 13.94 14.49 13.10
C TYR A 96 13.25 14.39 11.75
N ILE A 97 12.32 13.46 11.67
CA ILE A 97 11.45 13.24 10.54
C ILE A 97 10.02 13.51 10.98
N VAL A 98 9.30 14.31 10.23
CA VAL A 98 7.87 14.60 10.42
C VAL A 98 7.09 13.77 9.42
N MET A 99 6.16 12.96 9.91
CA MET A 99 5.43 12.02 9.10
C MET A 99 3.94 11.99 9.46
N GLU A 100 3.16 11.36 8.63
CA GLU A 100 1.75 11.10 8.86
C GLU A 100 1.55 10.36 10.19
N TYR A 101 0.64 10.88 11.01
CA TYR A 101 0.16 10.16 12.18
C TYR A 101 -0.91 9.17 11.76
N VAL A 102 -0.70 7.90 12.05
CA VAL A 102 -1.67 6.82 11.83
C VAL A 102 -2.21 6.42 13.18
N GLU A 103 -3.51 6.67 13.39
CA GLU A 103 -4.20 6.23 14.60
C GLU A 103 -4.33 4.71 14.59
N GLY A 104 -4.03 4.07 15.72
CA GLY A 104 -4.08 2.62 15.87
C GLY A 104 -2.80 2.08 16.50
N GLY A 105 -2.24 1.04 15.97
CA GLY A 105 -1.03 0.39 16.48
C GLY A 105 -0.21 -0.24 15.37
N THR A 106 0.66 -1.16 15.73
CA THR A 106 1.45 -1.94 14.78
C THR A 106 0.86 -3.34 14.60
N LEU A 107 1.31 -4.07 13.59
CA LEU A 107 0.92 -5.47 13.41
C LEU A 107 1.41 -6.40 14.53
N GLU A 108 2.26 -5.93 15.43
CA GLU A 108 2.71 -6.74 16.58
C GLU A 108 1.55 -7.28 17.42
N LYS A 109 0.44 -6.54 17.53
CA LYS A 109 -0.77 -6.98 18.25
C LYS A 109 -1.41 -8.24 17.65
N PHE A 110 -1.16 -8.52 16.36
CA PHE A 110 -1.67 -9.70 15.66
C PHE A 110 -0.66 -10.85 15.58
N CYS A 111 0.46 -10.71 16.28
CA CYS A 111 1.50 -11.73 16.39
C CYS A 111 1.44 -12.46 17.76
N THR A 112 0.31 -12.43 18.43
CA THR A 112 0.06 -13.12 19.69
C THR A 112 -1.09 -14.13 19.52
N PRO A 113 -1.15 -15.21 20.32
CA PRO A 113 -2.22 -16.20 20.19
C PRO A 113 -3.64 -15.61 20.28
N GLU A 114 -3.82 -14.57 21.12
CA GLU A 114 -5.11 -13.90 21.33
C GLU A 114 -5.44 -12.88 20.22
N GLY A 115 -4.44 -12.45 19.48
CA GLY A 115 -4.55 -11.41 18.45
C GLY A 115 -4.56 -11.93 17.02
N LEU A 116 -4.50 -13.26 16.80
CA LEU A 116 -4.44 -13.81 15.45
C LEU A 116 -5.65 -13.40 14.61
N LEU A 117 -5.37 -13.02 13.37
CA LEU A 117 -6.37 -12.75 12.34
C LEU A 117 -6.68 -14.02 11.56
N GLU A 118 -7.82 -14.02 10.87
CA GLU A 118 -8.11 -15.06 9.89
C GLU A 118 -7.03 -15.08 8.79
N PRO A 119 -6.61 -16.27 8.30
CA PRO A 119 -5.56 -16.37 7.29
C PRO A 119 -5.82 -15.54 6.03
N ARG A 120 -7.09 -15.33 5.67
CA ARG A 120 -7.48 -14.47 4.56
C ARG A 120 -7.17 -12.99 4.82
N GLU A 121 -7.43 -12.50 6.03
CA GLU A 121 -7.12 -11.12 6.42
C GLU A 121 -5.61 -10.89 6.44
N VAL A 122 -4.84 -11.90 6.89
CA VAL A 122 -3.37 -11.87 6.82
C VAL A 122 -2.91 -11.78 5.36
N ALA A 123 -3.47 -12.60 4.46
CA ALA A 123 -3.14 -12.56 3.04
C ALA A 123 -3.47 -11.19 2.40
N GLU A 124 -4.59 -10.55 2.79
CA GLU A 124 -4.97 -9.22 2.33
C GLU A 124 -4.01 -8.13 2.83
N ILE A 125 -3.62 -8.17 4.10
CA ILE A 125 -2.62 -7.27 4.68
C ILE A 125 -1.28 -7.42 3.95
N VAL A 126 -0.81 -8.66 3.75
CA VAL A 126 0.45 -8.95 3.05
C VAL A 126 0.38 -8.47 1.61
N PHE A 127 -0.75 -8.66 0.91
CA PHE A 127 -0.93 -8.13 -0.44
C PHE A 127 -0.77 -6.60 -0.49
N LYS A 128 -1.38 -5.86 0.44
CA LYS A 128 -1.23 -4.39 0.53
C LYS A 128 0.23 -4.00 0.78
N CYS A 129 0.96 -4.76 1.62
CA CYS A 129 2.39 -4.59 1.80
C CYS A 129 3.17 -4.83 0.49
N VAL A 130 2.85 -5.92 -0.23
CA VAL A 130 3.45 -6.25 -1.53
C VAL A 130 3.28 -5.09 -2.51
N ARG A 131 2.08 -4.49 -2.63
CA ARG A 131 1.82 -3.36 -3.53
C ARG A 131 2.59 -2.11 -3.13
N ALA A 132 2.66 -1.81 -1.83
CA ALA A 132 3.42 -0.70 -1.28
C ALA A 132 4.94 -0.83 -1.57
N LEU A 133 5.49 -2.03 -1.37
CA LEU A 133 6.90 -2.32 -1.59
C LEU A 133 7.25 -2.38 -3.08
N ALA A 134 6.34 -2.86 -3.92
CA ALA A 134 6.47 -2.77 -5.38
C ALA A 134 6.59 -1.33 -5.84
N PHE A 135 5.72 -0.45 -5.34
CA PHE A 135 5.78 0.98 -5.64
C PHE A 135 7.11 1.61 -5.18
N ALA A 136 7.57 1.32 -3.96
CA ALA A 136 8.86 1.80 -3.47
C ALA A 136 10.02 1.35 -4.37
N GLN A 137 10.00 0.10 -4.85
CA GLN A 137 11.02 -0.43 -5.77
C GLN A 137 11.06 0.32 -7.10
N THR A 138 9.93 0.80 -7.64
CA THR A 138 9.93 1.62 -8.88
C THR A 138 10.71 2.93 -8.73
N LEU A 139 10.85 3.41 -7.49
CA LEU A 139 11.65 4.60 -7.13
C LEU A 139 13.07 4.24 -6.65
N GLY A 140 13.48 2.97 -6.83
CA GLY A 140 14.80 2.48 -6.44
C GLY A 140 14.99 2.26 -4.94
N LEU A 141 13.91 2.21 -4.16
CA LEU A 141 13.98 2.04 -2.71
C LEU A 141 13.73 0.58 -2.30
N THR A 142 14.55 0.10 -1.35
CA THR A 142 14.40 -1.17 -0.64
C THR A 142 14.20 -0.83 0.83
N HIS A 143 13.27 -1.49 1.53
CA HIS A 143 12.90 -1.12 2.90
C HIS A 143 13.96 -1.52 3.92
N ARG A 144 14.51 -2.74 3.82
CA ARG A 144 15.61 -3.30 4.64
C ARG A 144 15.30 -3.60 6.13
N ASP A 145 14.12 -3.22 6.64
CA ASP A 145 13.71 -3.48 8.03
C ASP A 145 12.20 -3.80 8.12
N ILE A 146 11.73 -4.70 7.26
CA ILE A 146 10.34 -5.19 7.30
C ILE A 146 10.16 -6.06 8.52
N LYS A 147 9.24 -5.65 9.40
CA LYS A 147 8.81 -6.37 10.62
C LYS A 147 7.45 -5.86 11.08
N PRO A 148 6.70 -6.58 11.92
CA PRO A 148 5.38 -6.14 12.39
C PRO A 148 5.38 -4.75 13.03
N GLY A 149 6.43 -4.37 13.76
CA GLY A 149 6.55 -3.06 14.41
C GLY A 149 6.68 -1.88 13.43
N ASN A 150 7.04 -2.13 12.17
CA ASN A 150 7.16 -1.10 11.13
C ASN A 150 5.95 -1.08 10.17
N ILE A 151 4.92 -1.87 10.44
CA ILE A 151 3.67 -1.87 9.67
C ILE A 151 2.56 -1.42 10.62
N LEU A 152 2.10 -0.18 10.41
CA LEU A 152 1.03 0.42 11.20
C LEU A 152 -0.31 -0.14 10.72
N HIS A 153 -1.24 -0.32 11.63
CA HIS A 153 -2.57 -0.83 11.37
C HIS A 153 -3.61 0.14 11.95
N LYS A 154 -4.56 0.54 11.14
CA LYS A 154 -5.63 1.44 11.52
C LYS A 154 -6.90 0.68 11.88
N ASP A 155 -7.52 0.04 10.91
CA ASP A 155 -8.80 -0.64 11.05
C ASP A 155 -8.92 -1.76 9.99
N GLY A 156 -9.64 -2.85 10.29
CA GLY A 156 -9.83 -3.99 9.38
C GLY A 156 -8.49 -4.52 8.85
N THR A 157 -8.30 -4.45 7.53
CA THR A 157 -7.02 -4.78 6.88
C THR A 157 -6.26 -3.53 6.39
N ASP A 158 -6.65 -2.31 6.84
CA ASP A 158 -5.98 -1.07 6.43
C ASP A 158 -4.65 -0.89 7.15
N ILE A 159 -3.57 -0.81 6.37
CA ILE A 159 -2.20 -0.74 6.87
C ILE A 159 -1.41 0.38 6.20
N LYS A 160 -0.34 0.80 6.88
CA LYS A 160 0.70 1.66 6.31
C LYS A 160 2.08 1.21 6.75
N ILE A 161 2.98 1.02 5.78
CA ILE A 161 4.39 0.73 6.05
C ILE A 161 5.09 2.01 6.47
N ALA A 162 5.77 1.97 7.60
CA ALA A 162 6.56 3.06 8.16
C ALA A 162 8.06 2.74 8.09
N ASP A 163 8.89 3.73 8.38
CA ASP A 163 10.33 3.56 8.59
C ASP A 163 11.13 3.06 7.37
N PHE A 164 10.85 3.61 6.17
CA PHE A 164 11.77 3.48 5.02
C PHE A 164 13.17 4.07 5.31
N GLY A 165 13.35 4.74 6.43
CA GLY A 165 14.62 5.34 6.87
C GLY A 165 15.62 4.37 7.50
N ALA A 166 15.38 3.07 7.57
CA ALA A 166 16.42 2.11 7.95
C ALA A 166 17.53 2.01 6.87
N ALA A 167 17.24 2.48 5.67
CA ALA A 167 18.21 2.74 4.62
C ALA A 167 19.26 3.80 5.05
N ILE A 168 18.92 4.76 5.92
CA ILE A 168 19.74 5.89 6.36
C ILE A 168 20.92 5.44 7.26
N ASN A 169 20.80 4.34 7.98
CA ASN A 169 21.73 4.00 9.05
C ASN A 169 22.93 3.12 8.66
N LYS A 170 23.16 2.83 7.36
CA LYS A 170 24.28 1.98 6.95
C LYS A 170 25.44 2.75 6.27
N ILE A 171 26.04 3.68 6.98
CA ILE A 171 27.35 4.26 6.61
C ILE A 171 28.52 3.29 6.89
N SER A 172 28.29 2.21 7.64
CA SER A 172 29.34 1.22 7.95
C SER A 172 28.90 -0.21 7.68
N ASP A 173 29.21 -0.71 6.50
CA ASP A 173 28.97 -2.09 6.06
C ASP A 173 29.71 -3.19 6.87
N ARG A 174 30.36 -2.87 7.98
CA ARG A 174 31.26 -3.81 8.68
C ARG A 174 30.90 -4.18 10.13
N THR A 175 29.85 -3.61 10.75
CA THR A 175 29.61 -3.86 12.19
C THR A 175 28.15 -4.16 12.54
N VAL A 176 27.42 -4.86 11.68
CA VAL A 176 25.94 -4.90 11.73
C VAL A 176 25.33 -6.05 12.54
N ILE A 177 26.12 -7.05 12.97
CA ILE A 177 25.54 -8.24 13.62
C ILE A 177 25.21 -8.03 15.10
N THR A 178 25.75 -6.98 15.74
CA THR A 178 25.68 -6.87 17.22
C THR A 178 24.67 -5.88 17.78
N ASN A 179 24.10 -4.93 17.02
CA ASN A 179 23.31 -3.85 17.62
C ASN A 179 22.09 -3.31 16.88
N VAL A 180 21.64 -3.88 15.75
CA VAL A 180 20.51 -3.30 14.99
C VAL A 180 19.45 -4.35 14.67
N GLY A 181 18.32 -4.28 15.38
CA GLY A 181 17.08 -5.02 15.07
C GLY A 181 17.11 -6.48 15.53
N SER A 182 15.94 -7.08 15.60
CA SER A 182 15.80 -8.53 15.81
C SER A 182 16.28 -9.27 14.56
N PRO A 183 17.30 -10.15 14.62
CA PRO A 183 17.77 -10.89 13.44
C PRO A 183 16.71 -11.82 12.85
N ALA A 184 15.62 -12.06 13.57
CA ALA A 184 14.57 -12.99 13.19
C ALA A 184 13.92 -12.71 11.81
N TYR A 185 13.99 -11.46 11.32
CA TYR A 185 13.42 -11.06 10.02
C TYR A 185 14.49 -10.95 8.92
N MET A 186 15.77 -11.16 9.24
CA MET A 186 16.85 -11.03 8.27
C MET A 186 16.91 -12.22 7.33
N ALA A 187 17.11 -11.95 6.04
CA ALA A 187 17.34 -12.99 5.05
C ALA A 187 18.71 -13.67 5.24
N PRO A 188 18.83 -14.99 4.94
CA PRO A 188 20.07 -15.77 5.14
C PRO A 188 21.30 -15.12 4.48
N GLU A 189 21.15 -14.59 3.27
CA GLU A 189 22.25 -13.95 2.52
C GLU A 189 22.73 -12.63 3.15
N LEU A 190 21.85 -11.91 3.89
CA LEU A 190 22.25 -10.73 4.64
C LEU A 190 23.02 -11.12 5.91
N VAL A 191 22.57 -12.16 6.58
CA VAL A 191 23.22 -12.68 7.80
C VAL A 191 24.61 -13.18 7.50
N THR A 192 24.81 -13.87 6.37
CA THR A 192 26.12 -14.39 5.94
C THR A 192 27.01 -13.32 5.28
N GLY A 193 26.46 -12.15 4.95
CA GLY A 193 27.17 -11.12 4.17
C GLY A 193 27.40 -11.51 2.71
N ALA A 194 26.69 -12.54 2.21
CA ALA A 194 26.85 -13.04 0.85
C ALA A 194 26.24 -12.12 -0.21
N ALA A 195 25.26 -11.26 0.17
CA ALA A 195 24.62 -10.32 -0.73
C ALA A 195 24.27 -9.00 -0.03
N GLN A 196 24.04 -7.97 -0.82
CA GLN A 196 23.48 -6.71 -0.34
C GLN A 196 21.94 -6.79 -0.28
N ALA A 197 21.33 -5.88 0.51
CA ALA A 197 19.88 -5.79 0.64
C ALA A 197 19.23 -5.47 -0.72
N SER A 198 18.19 -6.22 -1.05
CA SER A 198 17.42 -6.11 -2.29
C SER A 198 15.94 -6.36 -2.01
N HIS A 199 15.09 -6.25 -3.03
CA HIS A 199 13.69 -6.64 -2.92
C HIS A 199 13.51 -8.11 -2.51
N LEU A 200 14.46 -9.01 -2.85
CA LEU A 200 14.42 -10.42 -2.43
C LEU A 200 14.61 -10.60 -0.93
N THR A 201 15.38 -9.72 -0.29
CA THR A 201 15.55 -9.71 1.16
C THR A 201 14.30 -9.16 1.86
N ASP A 202 13.62 -8.17 1.27
CA ASP A 202 12.35 -7.67 1.79
C ASP A 202 11.21 -8.69 1.60
N ILE A 203 11.21 -9.46 0.49
CA ILE A 203 10.27 -10.58 0.27
C ILE A 203 10.43 -11.64 1.37
N TYR A 204 11.66 -12.01 1.71
CA TYR A 204 11.91 -12.92 2.82
C TYR A 204 11.39 -12.38 4.15
N ALA A 205 11.71 -11.14 4.48
CA ALA A 205 11.27 -10.50 5.71
C ALA A 205 9.72 -10.41 5.80
N LEU A 206 9.05 -10.10 4.68
CA LEU A 206 7.58 -10.12 4.60
C LEU A 206 7.01 -11.53 4.74
N GLY A 207 7.70 -12.55 4.23
CA GLY A 207 7.39 -13.95 4.48
C GLY A 207 7.45 -14.32 5.97
N VAL A 208 8.46 -13.81 6.70
CA VAL A 208 8.55 -13.99 8.17
C VAL A 208 7.38 -13.29 8.88
N VAL A 209 7.01 -12.08 8.47
CA VAL A 209 5.84 -11.36 9.01
C VAL A 209 4.57 -12.17 8.79
N MET A 210 4.36 -12.68 7.56
CA MET A 210 3.19 -13.50 7.22
C MET A 210 3.13 -14.77 8.05
N TYR A 211 4.24 -15.49 8.18
CA TYR A 211 4.35 -16.67 9.04
C TYR A 211 3.94 -16.34 10.48
N TYR A 212 4.50 -15.24 11.04
CA TYR A 212 4.26 -14.85 12.42
C TYR A 212 2.80 -14.46 12.68
N MET A 213 2.17 -13.75 11.74
CA MET A 213 0.74 -13.38 11.84
C MET A 213 -0.21 -14.58 11.70
N ILE A 214 0.20 -15.66 11.01
CA ILE A 214 -0.61 -16.89 10.89
C ILE A 214 -0.48 -17.77 12.12
N THR A 215 0.72 -17.85 12.71
CA THR A 215 1.05 -18.89 13.71
C THR A 215 1.27 -18.33 15.12
N ALA A 216 1.35 -17.03 15.32
CA ALA A 216 1.86 -16.36 16.53
C ALA A 216 3.27 -16.86 16.95
N ARG A 217 4.04 -17.42 16.01
CA ARG A 217 5.39 -17.94 16.22
C ARG A 217 6.32 -17.44 15.14
N LEU A 218 7.56 -17.13 15.51
CA LEU A 218 8.60 -16.89 14.52
C LEU A 218 9.04 -18.23 13.90
N PRO A 219 9.39 -18.25 12.59
CA PRO A 219 9.86 -19.48 11.94
C PRO A 219 11.17 -20.02 12.54
N PHE A 220 11.96 -19.13 13.16
CA PHE A 220 13.19 -19.48 13.85
C PHE A 220 13.24 -18.77 15.19
N SER A 221 13.53 -19.52 16.26
CA SER A 221 13.64 -19.02 17.62
C SER A 221 14.75 -19.74 18.37
N GLY A 222 15.38 -19.09 19.34
CA GLY A 222 16.47 -19.71 20.07
C GLY A 222 16.82 -18.97 21.35
N ALA A 223 17.63 -19.59 22.21
CA ALA A 223 18.03 -19.07 23.50
C ALA A 223 18.87 -17.78 23.40
N ASN A 224 19.50 -17.52 22.26
CA ASN A 224 20.33 -16.36 22.00
C ASN A 224 20.36 -16.01 20.51
N THR A 225 20.84 -14.81 20.19
CA THR A 225 20.95 -14.29 18.82
C THR A 225 21.70 -15.23 17.87
N MET A 226 22.80 -15.86 18.34
CA MET A 226 23.60 -16.74 17.49
C MET A 226 22.88 -18.03 17.11
N SER A 227 22.06 -18.58 18.02
CA SER A 227 21.24 -19.76 17.70
C SER A 227 20.13 -19.43 16.70
N VAL A 228 19.54 -18.24 16.77
CA VAL A 228 18.56 -17.77 15.75
C VAL A 228 19.26 -17.60 14.39
N ILE A 229 20.41 -16.94 14.36
CA ILE A 229 21.23 -16.75 13.16
C ILE A 229 21.57 -18.11 12.52
N TYR A 230 22.02 -19.07 13.33
CA TYR A 230 22.34 -20.42 12.83
C TYR A 230 21.14 -21.09 12.17
N GLN A 231 19.95 -21.00 12.78
CA GLN A 231 18.72 -21.59 12.20
C GLN A 231 18.30 -20.87 10.91
N ILE A 232 18.38 -19.53 10.86
CA ILE A 232 18.09 -18.77 9.65
C ILE A 232 18.91 -19.28 8.46
N VAL A 233 20.17 -19.62 8.67
CA VAL A 233 21.07 -20.06 7.59
C VAL A 233 20.92 -21.55 7.28
N ASN A 234 20.75 -22.41 8.31
CA ASN A 234 20.98 -23.84 8.16
C ASN A 234 19.74 -24.73 8.37
N THR A 235 18.62 -24.19 8.89
CA THR A 235 17.44 -24.98 9.23
C THR A 235 16.25 -24.56 8.36
N GLU A 236 15.56 -25.52 7.73
CA GLU A 236 14.29 -25.22 7.08
C GLU A 236 13.21 -24.95 8.14
N PRO A 237 12.32 -23.98 7.93
CA PRO A 237 11.23 -23.71 8.88
C PRO A 237 10.16 -24.79 8.78
N ASP A 238 9.48 -25.06 9.89
CA ASP A 238 8.23 -25.84 9.85
C ASP A 238 7.20 -25.08 8.99
N PRO A 239 6.36 -25.79 8.20
CA PRO A 239 5.30 -25.12 7.48
C PRO A 239 4.27 -24.50 8.45
N PRO A 240 3.68 -23.33 8.13
CA PRO A 240 2.65 -22.72 8.98
C PRO A 240 1.49 -23.65 9.33
N SER A 241 1.13 -24.58 8.43
CA SER A 241 0.10 -25.60 8.64
C SER A 241 0.40 -26.54 9.81
N ALA A 242 1.66 -26.72 10.21
CA ALA A 242 2.02 -27.46 11.41
C ALA A 242 1.54 -26.78 12.71
N HIS A 243 1.19 -25.50 12.65
CA HIS A 243 0.73 -24.68 13.79
C HIS A 243 -0.68 -24.12 13.59
N CYS A 244 -1.23 -24.17 12.37
CA CYS A 244 -2.56 -23.70 12.00
C CYS A 244 -3.22 -24.74 11.08
N GLU A 245 -3.95 -25.70 11.66
CA GLU A 245 -4.56 -26.82 10.92
C GLU A 245 -5.58 -26.38 9.86
N SER A 246 -6.21 -25.22 10.05
CA SER A 246 -7.20 -24.65 9.11
C SER A 246 -6.58 -23.90 7.92
N LEU A 247 -5.25 -23.81 7.85
CA LEU A 247 -4.57 -23.06 6.80
C LEU A 247 -4.71 -23.75 5.44
N ALA A 248 -5.13 -22.97 4.43
CA ALA A 248 -5.19 -23.46 3.05
C ALA A 248 -3.79 -23.82 2.54
N PRO A 249 -3.63 -24.99 1.87
CA PRO A 249 -2.32 -25.43 1.37
C PRO A 249 -1.62 -24.43 0.45
N GLU A 250 -2.39 -23.63 -0.27
CA GLU A 250 -1.87 -22.56 -1.13
C GLU A 250 -1.17 -21.46 -0.34
N LEU A 251 -1.74 -21.04 0.80
CA LEU A 251 -1.12 -20.03 1.67
C LEU A 251 0.12 -20.59 2.34
N ASP A 252 0.09 -21.85 2.74
CA ASP A 252 1.24 -22.56 3.28
C ASP A 252 2.41 -22.53 2.27
N ALA A 253 2.14 -22.92 1.02
CA ALA A 253 3.13 -22.91 -0.06
C ALA A 253 3.70 -21.51 -0.34
N ILE A 254 2.86 -20.47 -0.26
CA ILE A 254 3.28 -19.09 -0.47
C ILE A 254 4.27 -18.65 0.62
N VAL A 255 3.96 -18.91 1.89
CA VAL A 255 4.85 -18.58 3.00
C VAL A 255 6.18 -19.31 2.86
N MET A 256 6.14 -20.62 2.63
CA MET A 256 7.35 -21.43 2.49
C MET A 256 8.22 -21.01 1.31
N ARG A 257 7.60 -20.59 0.20
CA ARG A 257 8.33 -20.06 -0.94
C ARG A 257 9.00 -18.71 -0.63
N ALA A 258 8.33 -17.81 0.08
CA ALA A 258 8.92 -16.54 0.52
C ALA A 258 10.12 -16.76 1.46
N LEU A 259 10.07 -17.79 2.30
CA LEU A 259 11.10 -18.16 3.26
C LEU A 259 12.22 -19.05 2.69
N ALA A 260 12.22 -19.36 1.39
CA ALA A 260 13.26 -20.17 0.78
C ALA A 260 14.66 -19.60 1.06
N LYS A 261 15.61 -20.48 1.47
CA LYS A 261 16.97 -20.06 1.80
C LYS A 261 17.70 -19.50 0.60
N ASP A 262 17.56 -20.17 -0.55
CA ASP A 262 18.07 -19.71 -1.83
C ASP A 262 17.19 -18.56 -2.37
N PRO A 263 17.73 -17.33 -2.55
CA PRO A 263 16.97 -16.23 -3.11
C PRO A 263 16.35 -16.51 -4.48
N ALA A 264 16.98 -17.36 -5.29
CA ALA A 264 16.49 -17.72 -6.61
C ALA A 264 15.22 -18.58 -6.58
N LYS A 265 14.92 -19.22 -5.46
CA LYS A 265 13.70 -20.02 -5.25
C LYS A 265 12.54 -19.23 -4.70
N ARG A 266 12.75 -17.98 -4.24
CA ARG A 266 11.71 -17.08 -3.77
C ARG A 266 10.89 -16.54 -4.94
N PHE A 267 9.90 -15.71 -4.63
CA PHE A 267 9.28 -14.85 -5.63
C PHE A 267 10.32 -13.90 -6.21
N GLN A 268 10.40 -13.81 -7.53
CA GLN A 268 11.42 -12.98 -8.20
C GLN A 268 10.96 -11.53 -8.39
N SER A 269 9.67 -11.26 -8.20
CA SER A 269 9.10 -9.92 -8.21
C SER A 269 7.96 -9.79 -7.22
N TRP A 270 7.65 -8.54 -6.85
CA TRP A 270 6.46 -8.23 -6.05
C TRP A 270 5.16 -8.60 -6.78
N ASP A 271 5.12 -8.47 -8.11
CA ASP A 271 3.96 -8.86 -8.92
C ASP A 271 3.69 -10.37 -8.85
N GLU A 272 4.75 -11.18 -8.91
CA GLU A 272 4.63 -12.63 -8.76
C GLU A 272 4.08 -13.01 -7.37
N PHE A 273 4.58 -12.35 -6.32
CA PHE A 273 4.10 -12.59 -4.95
C PHE A 273 2.63 -12.15 -4.80
N GLY A 274 2.28 -10.96 -5.27
CA GLY A 274 0.91 -10.46 -5.25
C GLY A 274 -0.05 -11.34 -6.04
N GLN A 275 0.35 -11.84 -7.23
CA GLN A 275 -0.46 -12.75 -8.03
C GLN A 275 -0.72 -14.07 -7.31
N ALA A 276 0.29 -14.64 -6.65
CA ALA A 276 0.13 -15.86 -5.88
C ALA A 276 -0.90 -15.70 -4.75
N LEU A 277 -0.87 -14.57 -4.02
CA LEU A 277 -1.86 -14.24 -3.00
C LEU A 277 -3.28 -14.12 -3.58
N THR A 278 -3.44 -13.43 -4.71
CA THR A 278 -4.77 -13.23 -5.32
C THR A 278 -5.34 -14.53 -5.90
N ASP A 279 -4.52 -15.45 -6.34
CA ASP A 279 -4.98 -16.73 -6.86
C ASP A 279 -5.59 -17.63 -5.77
N THR A 280 -5.23 -17.44 -4.50
CA THR A 280 -5.88 -18.14 -3.38
C THR A 280 -7.34 -17.72 -3.25
N TRP A 281 -7.68 -16.47 -3.47
CA TRP A 281 -9.05 -15.94 -3.32
C TRP A 281 -10.00 -16.38 -4.43
N LYS A 282 -9.49 -16.61 -5.64
CA LYS A 282 -10.32 -17.06 -6.77
C LYS A 282 -10.90 -18.47 -6.55
N LYS A 283 -10.20 -19.32 -5.81
CA LYS A 283 -10.66 -20.68 -5.50
C LYS A 283 -11.81 -20.67 -4.48
N ASP A 284 -11.78 -19.75 -3.53
CA ASP A 284 -12.80 -19.61 -2.50
C ASP A 284 -14.12 -19.02 -3.03
N GLN A 285 -14.12 -18.31 -4.17
CA GLN A 285 -15.31 -17.67 -4.75
C GLN A 285 -16.45 -18.64 -5.09
N LYS A 286 -16.20 -19.94 -5.28
CA LYS A 286 -17.28 -20.93 -5.49
C LYS A 286 -18.17 -21.16 -4.25
N ALA A 287 -17.72 -20.72 -3.06
CA ALA A 287 -18.45 -20.88 -1.81
C ALA A 287 -19.14 -19.59 -1.31
N GLU A 288 -18.88 -18.41 -1.91
CA GLU A 288 -19.21 -17.10 -1.33
C GLU A 288 -20.03 -16.17 -2.28
N GLU A 289 -21.13 -16.64 -2.86
CA GLU A 289 -22.03 -15.77 -3.67
C GLU A 289 -22.62 -14.56 -2.93
N LYS A 290 -22.40 -14.40 -1.63
CA LYS A 290 -23.02 -13.36 -0.78
C LYS A 290 -22.07 -12.33 -0.17
N ARG A 291 -20.77 -12.41 -0.38
CA ARG A 291 -19.82 -11.49 0.27
C ARG A 291 -19.44 -10.33 -0.66
N ASP A 292 -19.33 -9.12 -0.09
CA ASP A 292 -18.75 -7.97 -0.81
C ASP A 292 -17.27 -8.22 -1.13
N GLN A 293 -16.86 -7.81 -2.34
CA GLN A 293 -15.46 -7.90 -2.77
C GLN A 293 -14.57 -7.06 -1.86
N SER A 294 -13.44 -7.60 -1.45
CA SER A 294 -12.45 -6.83 -0.70
C SER A 294 -11.82 -5.74 -1.56
N ASP A 295 -11.23 -4.72 -0.94
CA ASP A 295 -10.55 -3.63 -1.65
C ASP A 295 -9.42 -4.15 -2.55
N THR A 296 -8.78 -5.23 -2.13
CA THR A 296 -7.73 -5.91 -2.90
C THR A 296 -8.26 -6.58 -4.15
N GLU A 297 -9.41 -7.28 -4.06
CA GLU A 297 -10.08 -7.89 -5.22
C GLU A 297 -10.55 -6.82 -6.20
N ARG A 298 -11.10 -5.70 -5.68
CA ARG A 298 -11.50 -4.54 -6.48
C ARG A 298 -10.30 -3.91 -7.18
N PHE A 299 -9.16 -3.78 -6.48
CA PHE A 299 -7.92 -3.26 -7.06
C PHE A 299 -7.43 -4.11 -8.23
N GLU A 300 -7.33 -5.44 -8.03
CA GLU A 300 -6.88 -6.35 -9.08
C GLU A 300 -7.85 -6.41 -10.28
N LEU A 301 -9.14 -6.25 -10.02
CA LEU A 301 -10.12 -6.15 -11.09
C LEU A 301 -9.96 -4.83 -11.86
N ALA A 302 -9.87 -3.70 -11.16
CA ALA A 302 -9.67 -2.37 -11.77
C ALA A 302 -8.38 -2.32 -12.61
N ARG A 303 -7.27 -2.84 -12.09
CA ARG A 303 -5.97 -2.88 -12.77
C ARG A 303 -6.01 -3.58 -14.13
N LYS A 304 -6.91 -4.55 -14.32
CA LYS A 304 -7.08 -5.32 -15.57
C LYS A 304 -7.99 -4.63 -16.58
N LEU A 305 -8.74 -3.61 -16.17
CA LEU A 305 -9.64 -2.90 -17.07
C LEU A 305 -8.85 -1.98 -18.02
N THR A 306 -9.20 -2.00 -19.28
CA THR A 306 -8.59 -1.12 -20.31
C THR A 306 -8.74 0.36 -19.97
N PHE A 307 -9.81 0.73 -19.25
CA PHE A 307 -10.01 2.10 -18.79
C PHE A 307 -8.88 2.59 -17.88
N PHE A 308 -8.36 1.73 -17.00
CA PHE A 308 -7.34 2.08 -16.01
C PHE A 308 -5.92 1.65 -16.37
N LYS A 309 -5.66 1.17 -17.60
CA LYS A 309 -4.35 0.61 -18.00
C LYS A 309 -3.17 1.54 -17.79
N ASP A 310 -3.40 2.86 -17.93
CA ASP A 310 -2.37 3.90 -17.82
C ASP A 310 -2.34 4.57 -16.44
N PHE A 311 -3.15 4.08 -15.49
CA PHE A 311 -3.19 4.59 -14.12
C PHE A 311 -2.07 3.95 -13.29
N PRO A 312 -1.18 4.75 -12.67
CA PRO A 312 -0.26 4.25 -11.66
C PRO A 312 -1.01 3.61 -10.49
N GLU A 313 -0.39 2.68 -9.81
CA GLU A 313 -1.04 1.92 -8.73
C GLU A 313 -1.55 2.79 -7.57
N ASN A 314 -0.79 3.80 -7.17
CA ASN A 314 -1.22 4.76 -6.16
C ASN A 314 -2.51 5.50 -6.56
N GLU A 315 -2.66 5.84 -7.84
CA GLU A 315 -3.87 6.49 -8.34
C GLU A 315 -5.06 5.51 -8.43
N LEU A 316 -4.83 4.23 -8.74
CA LEU A 316 -5.86 3.20 -8.67
C LEU A 316 -6.42 3.03 -7.25
N TRP A 317 -5.57 3.07 -6.24
CA TRP A 317 -6.01 3.05 -4.85
C TRP A 317 -6.84 4.29 -4.49
N GLU A 318 -6.50 5.46 -5.04
CA GLU A 318 -7.31 6.66 -4.88
C GLU A 318 -8.69 6.50 -5.54
N VAL A 319 -8.74 5.92 -6.75
CA VAL A 319 -10.00 5.58 -7.43
C VAL A 319 -10.87 4.67 -6.57
N LEU A 320 -10.30 3.64 -5.94
CA LEU A 320 -11.06 2.76 -5.05
C LEU A 320 -11.70 3.52 -3.89
N LYS A 321 -10.97 4.46 -3.27
CA LYS A 321 -11.47 5.26 -2.15
C LYS A 321 -12.65 6.16 -2.50
N ILE A 322 -12.64 6.74 -3.71
CA ILE A 322 -13.69 7.65 -4.18
C ILE A 322 -14.82 6.93 -4.93
N SER A 323 -14.74 5.61 -5.11
CA SER A 323 -15.69 4.82 -5.89
C SER A 323 -16.61 3.96 -5.02
N LYS A 324 -17.79 3.64 -5.57
CA LYS A 324 -18.70 2.64 -5.02
C LYS A 324 -18.88 1.53 -6.03
N TRP A 325 -18.74 0.30 -5.57
CA TRP A 325 -18.90 -0.90 -6.39
C TRP A 325 -20.27 -1.49 -6.18
N ALA A 326 -20.95 -1.86 -7.27
CA ALA A 326 -22.27 -2.45 -7.19
C ALA A 326 -22.48 -3.53 -8.26
N LYS A 327 -23.23 -4.58 -7.88
CA LYS A 327 -23.63 -5.68 -8.76
C LYS A 327 -25.10 -5.50 -9.13
N PHE A 328 -25.42 -5.70 -10.39
CA PHE A 328 -26.78 -5.56 -10.92
C PHE A 328 -27.16 -6.79 -11.75
N LYS A 329 -28.43 -7.18 -11.64
CA LYS A 329 -29.01 -8.23 -12.46
C LYS A 329 -29.35 -7.70 -13.86
N PRO A 330 -29.52 -8.58 -14.87
CA PRO A 330 -30.02 -8.18 -16.18
C PRO A 330 -31.32 -7.34 -16.09
N ASP A 331 -31.55 -6.52 -17.10
CA ASP A 331 -32.72 -5.64 -17.24
C ASP A 331 -32.87 -4.54 -16.17
N THR A 332 -31.74 -4.20 -15.48
CA THR A 332 -31.73 -3.09 -14.52
C THR A 332 -31.30 -1.80 -15.20
N ALA A 333 -32.11 -0.75 -15.11
CA ALA A 333 -31.78 0.59 -15.61
C ALA A 333 -30.83 1.29 -14.63
N LEU A 334 -29.58 1.53 -15.06
CA LEU A 334 -28.56 2.24 -14.30
C LEU A 334 -28.63 3.76 -14.44
N ILE A 335 -29.02 4.20 -15.65
CA ILE A 335 -29.25 5.60 -16.02
C ILE A 335 -30.53 5.65 -16.83
N LYS A 336 -31.36 6.68 -16.62
CA LYS A 336 -32.52 6.99 -17.44
C LYS A 336 -32.35 8.30 -18.18
N GLU A 337 -32.68 8.31 -19.47
CA GLU A 337 -32.70 9.52 -20.30
C GLU A 337 -33.55 10.62 -19.66
N GLY A 338 -33.00 11.85 -19.64
CA GLY A 338 -33.69 13.02 -19.05
C GLY A 338 -33.45 13.21 -17.55
N ASP A 339 -32.98 12.21 -16.81
CA ASP A 339 -32.69 12.34 -15.38
C ASP A 339 -31.46 13.29 -15.15
N LYS A 340 -31.43 13.95 -14.02
CA LYS A 340 -30.21 14.66 -13.57
C LYS A 340 -29.15 13.64 -13.14
N GLY A 341 -27.90 13.87 -13.52
CA GLY A 341 -26.79 12.95 -13.20
C GLY A 341 -25.63 13.63 -12.53
N ASP A 342 -25.17 13.08 -11.42
CA ASP A 342 -24.04 13.53 -10.61
C ASP A 342 -22.83 12.58 -10.63
N SER A 343 -22.98 11.44 -11.32
CA SER A 343 -22.01 10.34 -11.28
C SER A 343 -21.78 9.79 -12.68
N PHE A 344 -20.60 9.20 -12.87
CA PHE A 344 -20.29 8.37 -14.03
C PHE A 344 -19.92 6.94 -13.56
N PHE A 345 -19.83 6.04 -14.52
CA PHE A 345 -19.66 4.62 -14.26
C PHE A 345 -18.59 4.03 -15.19
N VAL A 346 -17.79 3.10 -14.65
CA VAL A 346 -16.91 2.23 -15.43
C VAL A 346 -17.40 0.80 -15.26
N LEU A 347 -17.53 0.07 -16.36
CA LEU A 347 -17.94 -1.33 -16.33
C LEU A 347 -16.76 -2.19 -15.88
N ALA A 348 -16.91 -2.85 -14.74
CA ALA A 348 -15.94 -3.83 -14.24
C ALA A 348 -16.24 -5.25 -14.75
N GLY A 349 -17.48 -5.53 -15.16
CA GLY A 349 -17.87 -6.81 -15.74
C GLY A 349 -19.29 -6.76 -16.29
N GLY A 350 -19.61 -7.67 -17.20
CA GLY A 350 -20.93 -7.74 -17.85
C GLY A 350 -21.09 -6.79 -19.03
N TYR A 351 -22.36 -6.59 -19.45
CA TYR A 351 -22.72 -5.80 -20.62
C TYR A 351 -23.90 -4.89 -20.31
N VAL A 352 -23.91 -3.67 -20.91
CA VAL A 352 -25.02 -2.75 -20.84
C VAL A 352 -25.44 -2.30 -22.26
N ALA A 353 -26.73 -2.09 -22.47
CA ALA A 353 -27.27 -1.48 -23.68
C ALA A 353 -27.52 0.00 -23.46
N VAL A 354 -27.08 0.84 -24.40
CA VAL A 354 -27.35 2.29 -24.43
C VAL A 354 -28.46 2.54 -25.43
N THR A 355 -29.51 3.22 -24.98
CA THR A 355 -30.71 3.54 -25.81
C THR A 355 -31.04 5.04 -25.72
N VAL A 356 -31.49 5.61 -26.81
CA VAL A 356 -32.03 6.96 -26.88
C VAL A 356 -33.48 6.84 -27.42
N GLY A 357 -34.43 7.24 -26.62
CA GLY A 357 -35.83 6.91 -26.86
C GLY A 357 -36.00 5.39 -26.92
N LYS A 358 -36.49 4.88 -28.09
CA LYS A 358 -36.66 3.44 -28.34
C LYS A 358 -35.49 2.81 -29.13
N LYS A 359 -34.53 3.60 -29.60
CA LYS A 359 -33.48 3.13 -30.49
C LYS A 359 -32.24 2.71 -29.67
N LYS A 360 -31.79 1.47 -29.85
CA LYS A 360 -30.54 0.99 -29.32
C LYS A 360 -29.39 1.61 -30.13
N ILE A 361 -28.47 2.30 -29.42
CA ILE A 361 -27.33 3.00 -30.01
C ILE A 361 -26.05 2.15 -29.94
N SER A 362 -25.80 1.52 -28.79
CA SER A 362 -24.59 0.72 -28.60
C SER A 362 -24.75 -0.29 -27.47
N VAL A 363 -23.79 -1.21 -27.39
CA VAL A 363 -23.55 -2.09 -26.22
C VAL A 363 -22.16 -1.77 -25.70
N LEU A 364 -22.05 -1.61 -24.38
CA LEU A 364 -20.79 -1.40 -23.69
C LEU A 364 -20.44 -2.66 -22.90
N SER A 365 -19.13 -2.88 -22.70
CA SER A 365 -18.55 -4.06 -22.07
C SER A 365 -17.56 -3.67 -20.96
N ALA A 366 -16.98 -4.66 -20.29
CA ALA A 366 -15.95 -4.41 -19.28
C ALA A 366 -14.80 -3.54 -19.85
N GLY A 367 -14.43 -2.49 -19.11
CA GLY A 367 -13.45 -1.47 -19.50
C GLY A 367 -14.06 -0.25 -20.19
N ASP A 368 -15.36 -0.26 -20.55
CA ASP A 368 -16.04 0.93 -21.06
C ASP A 368 -16.57 1.81 -19.92
N CYS A 369 -16.68 3.13 -20.17
CA CYS A 369 -17.31 4.07 -19.25
C CYS A 369 -18.59 4.67 -19.86
N PHE A 370 -19.50 5.17 -18.99
CA PHE A 370 -20.71 5.88 -19.39
C PHE A 370 -21.15 6.88 -18.32
N GLY A 371 -21.91 7.89 -18.73
CA GLY A 371 -22.37 8.95 -17.84
C GLY A 371 -21.32 10.00 -17.52
N GLU A 372 -20.17 9.99 -18.19
CA GLU A 372 -19.02 10.88 -18.04
C GLU A 372 -19.38 12.37 -18.27
N MET A 373 -20.44 12.65 -19.01
CA MET A 373 -20.92 14.02 -19.22
C MET A 373 -21.29 14.72 -17.91
N SER A 374 -21.65 13.97 -16.87
CA SER A 374 -21.93 14.53 -15.53
C SER A 374 -20.70 15.16 -14.87
N TYR A 375 -19.51 14.71 -15.24
CA TYR A 375 -18.24 15.28 -14.78
C TYR A 375 -17.71 16.36 -15.73
N LEU A 376 -17.77 16.10 -17.04
CA LEU A 376 -17.21 16.99 -18.08
C LEU A 376 -18.00 18.28 -18.26
N ALA A 377 -19.32 18.29 -18.02
CA ALA A 377 -20.12 19.50 -18.09
C ALA A 377 -19.82 20.39 -16.87
N HIS A 378 -19.30 21.59 -17.13
CA HIS A 378 -18.97 22.58 -16.08
C HIS A 378 -20.20 23.32 -15.51
N LYS A 379 -21.42 23.00 -15.93
CA LYS A 379 -22.67 23.60 -15.48
C LYS A 379 -23.48 22.60 -14.66
N ASP A 380 -24.46 23.11 -13.90
CA ASP A 380 -25.40 22.32 -13.07
C ASP A 380 -25.77 21.00 -13.71
N ALA A 381 -25.74 19.91 -12.91
CA ALA A 381 -25.86 18.51 -13.30
C ALA A 381 -26.60 18.30 -14.64
N PRO A 382 -25.90 17.93 -15.72
CA PRO A 382 -26.51 17.80 -17.04
C PRO A 382 -27.55 16.69 -17.03
N HIS A 383 -28.62 16.86 -17.80
CA HIS A 383 -29.57 15.78 -18.00
C HIS A 383 -28.90 14.63 -18.76
N ARG A 384 -29.25 13.40 -18.39
CA ARG A 384 -28.78 12.18 -19.04
C ARG A 384 -29.27 12.13 -20.51
N SER A 385 -28.34 11.97 -21.42
CA SER A 385 -28.63 11.93 -22.87
C SER A 385 -29.13 10.59 -23.37
N ALA A 386 -29.08 9.54 -22.56
CA ALA A 386 -29.44 8.18 -22.92
C ALA A 386 -29.86 7.37 -21.70
N THR A 387 -30.63 6.30 -21.94
CA THR A 387 -30.88 5.25 -20.95
C THR A 387 -29.83 4.16 -21.08
N VAL A 388 -29.30 3.69 -19.97
CA VAL A 388 -28.31 2.59 -19.90
C VAL A 388 -28.89 1.48 -19.03
N THR A 389 -29.10 0.30 -19.64
CA THR A 389 -29.73 -0.87 -19.01
C THR A 389 -28.77 -2.07 -19.09
N THR A 390 -28.67 -2.82 -18.02
CA THR A 390 -27.84 -4.06 -17.96
C THR A 390 -28.49 -5.15 -18.85
N THR A 391 -27.66 -5.90 -19.59
CA THR A 391 -28.09 -7.03 -20.41
C THR A 391 -27.58 -8.39 -19.91
N SER A 392 -26.76 -8.37 -18.89
CA SER A 392 -26.21 -9.54 -18.17
C SER A 392 -26.02 -9.20 -16.69
N ASP A 393 -25.61 -10.15 -15.87
CA ASP A 393 -25.06 -9.84 -14.56
C ASP A 393 -23.88 -8.87 -14.74
N THR A 394 -23.96 -7.70 -14.10
CA THR A 394 -23.09 -6.56 -14.39
C THR A 394 -22.48 -6.00 -13.10
N ILE A 395 -21.18 -5.73 -13.12
CA ILE A 395 -20.46 -5.05 -12.03
C ILE A 395 -20.07 -3.66 -12.54
N VAL A 396 -20.41 -2.64 -11.78
CA VAL A 396 -20.06 -1.25 -12.11
C VAL A 396 -19.27 -0.59 -10.99
N ILE A 397 -18.35 0.27 -11.38
CA ILE A 397 -17.61 1.21 -10.54
C ILE A 397 -18.30 2.56 -10.72
N LYS A 398 -19.03 3.03 -9.69
CA LYS A 398 -19.71 4.33 -9.67
C LYS A 398 -18.82 5.36 -8.99
N ILE A 399 -18.58 6.51 -9.64
CA ILE A 399 -17.80 7.63 -9.10
C ILE A 399 -18.67 8.90 -9.21
N ARG A 400 -18.80 9.65 -8.11
CA ARG A 400 -19.47 10.94 -8.15
C ARG A 400 -18.54 12.00 -8.74
N ALA A 401 -19.10 12.90 -9.54
CA ALA A 401 -18.33 13.97 -10.16
C ALA A 401 -17.64 14.88 -9.11
N GLU A 402 -18.27 15.13 -7.97
CA GLU A 402 -17.69 15.92 -6.88
C GLU A 402 -16.52 15.22 -6.20
N ASP A 403 -16.61 13.88 -5.99
CA ASP A 403 -15.54 13.10 -5.37
C ASP A 403 -14.28 13.10 -6.27
N LEU A 404 -14.47 12.96 -7.59
CA LEU A 404 -13.35 13.08 -8.53
C LEU A 404 -12.76 14.50 -8.56
N ARG A 405 -13.59 15.56 -8.47
CA ARG A 405 -13.09 16.95 -8.40
C ARG A 405 -12.28 17.22 -7.12
N ALA A 406 -12.55 16.50 -6.04
CA ALA A 406 -11.82 16.59 -4.78
C ALA A 406 -10.55 15.70 -4.75
N ALA A 407 -10.39 14.79 -5.70
CA ALA A 407 -9.24 13.91 -5.82
C ALA A 407 -7.94 14.65 -6.19
N SER A 408 -6.82 13.96 -6.17
CA SER A 408 -5.51 14.48 -6.55
C SER A 408 -5.51 15.06 -7.98
N LEU A 409 -4.63 16.03 -8.23
CA LEU A 409 -4.46 16.59 -9.59
C LEU A 409 -4.09 15.52 -10.60
N THR A 410 -3.26 14.55 -10.19
CA THR A 410 -2.81 13.45 -11.04
C THR A 410 -3.97 12.54 -11.40
N CYS A 411 -4.76 12.13 -10.40
CA CYS A 411 -5.95 11.30 -10.62
C CYS A 411 -6.93 11.98 -11.57
N ARG A 412 -7.26 13.25 -11.33
CA ARG A 412 -8.15 14.04 -12.22
C ARG A 412 -7.64 14.08 -13.65
N ARG A 413 -6.35 14.41 -13.87
CA ARG A 413 -5.74 14.46 -15.20
C ARG A 413 -5.87 13.13 -15.94
N LEU A 414 -5.62 12.01 -15.27
CA LEU A 414 -5.73 10.68 -15.87
C LEU A 414 -7.17 10.39 -16.30
N PHE A 415 -8.17 10.77 -15.51
CA PHE A 415 -9.57 10.65 -15.91
C PHE A 415 -9.91 11.56 -17.11
N ASP A 416 -9.43 12.82 -17.09
CA ASP A 416 -9.66 13.77 -18.19
C ASP A 416 -9.07 13.24 -19.51
N GLU A 417 -7.83 12.75 -19.50
CA GLU A 417 -7.18 12.12 -20.65
C GLU A 417 -7.97 10.90 -21.13
N ARG A 418 -8.46 10.07 -20.23
CA ARG A 418 -9.21 8.86 -20.56
C ARG A 418 -10.58 9.16 -21.14
N PHE A 419 -11.30 10.13 -20.57
CA PHE A 419 -12.57 10.58 -21.13
C PHE A 419 -12.41 11.19 -22.51
N LEU A 420 -11.37 12.02 -22.70
CA LEU A 420 -11.08 12.60 -24.02
C LEU A 420 -10.85 11.50 -25.07
N ASN A 421 -10.01 10.51 -24.77
CA ASN A 421 -9.73 9.40 -25.67
C ASN A 421 -11.02 8.61 -25.99
N THR A 422 -11.84 8.33 -24.98
CA THR A 422 -13.13 7.65 -25.17
C THR A 422 -14.08 8.43 -26.08
N LEU A 423 -14.15 9.76 -25.93
CA LEU A 423 -15.00 10.62 -26.76
C LEU A 423 -14.50 10.65 -28.20
N VAL A 424 -13.18 10.71 -28.42
CA VAL A 424 -12.57 10.65 -29.77
C VAL A 424 -12.90 9.32 -30.43
N GLU A 425 -12.69 8.18 -29.75
CA GLU A 425 -13.02 6.86 -30.28
C GLU A 425 -14.51 6.72 -30.64
N ARG A 426 -15.40 7.26 -29.82
CA ARG A 426 -16.83 7.24 -30.09
C ARG A 426 -17.22 8.12 -31.27
N LEU A 427 -16.60 9.30 -31.41
CA LEU A 427 -16.82 10.19 -32.53
C LEU A 427 -16.35 9.57 -33.85
N GLU A 428 -15.17 8.95 -33.85
CA GLU A 428 -14.65 8.25 -35.04
C GLU A 428 -15.57 7.11 -35.49
N LYS A 429 -16.06 6.28 -34.54
CA LYS A 429 -17.03 5.23 -34.84
C LYS A 429 -18.33 5.78 -35.40
N ALA A 430 -18.86 6.87 -34.85
CA ALA A 430 -20.08 7.52 -35.34
C ALA A 430 -19.87 8.06 -36.76
N ASN A 431 -18.74 8.71 -37.05
CA ASN A 431 -18.43 9.20 -38.39
C ASN A 431 -18.31 8.07 -39.41
N GLN A 432 -17.64 6.96 -39.05
CA GLN A 432 -17.59 5.77 -39.92
C GLN A 432 -18.95 5.18 -40.22
N GLN A 433 -19.84 5.10 -39.22
CA GLN A 433 -21.20 4.61 -39.41
C GLN A 433 -22.01 5.53 -40.33
N LEU A 434 -21.88 6.84 -40.22
CA LEU A 434 -22.52 7.81 -41.11
C LEU A 434 -21.99 7.70 -42.54
N ALA A 435 -20.67 7.51 -42.71
CA ALA A 435 -20.06 7.34 -44.03
C ALA A 435 -20.52 6.05 -44.76
N VAL A 436 -20.90 5.00 -44.01
CA VAL A 436 -21.42 3.74 -44.60
C VAL A 436 -22.92 3.85 -44.94
N MET A 437 -23.64 4.79 -44.31
CA MET A 437 -25.09 5.00 -44.53
C MET A 437 -25.38 6.07 -45.61
N SER A 438 -24.36 6.81 -46.04
CA SER A 438 -24.39 7.77 -47.17
C SER A 438 -23.95 7.11 -48.48
#